data_45b31dc202f118d22d42e3cd7edbad52
#
_entry.id   45b31dc202f118d22d42e3cd7edbad52
#
_cell.length_a   1.000
_cell.length_b   1.000
_cell.length_c   1.000
_cell.angle_alpha   90.00
_cell.angle_beta   90.00
_cell.angle_gamma   90.00
#
_symmetry.space_group_name_H-M   'P 1'
#
loop_
_entity.id
_entity.type
_entity.pdbx_description
1 polymer ?
#
loop_
_entity_poly.entity_id
_entity_poly.type
_entity_poly.pdbx_seq_one_letter_code
_entity_poly.pdbx_strand_id
1 'polypeptide(L)'
;CLVMNSLDVIKQKPWLVSLVCAIFLLYPNIAWFACDMSFVKADKHTNFIFFFCFRALYIWVLLNLLIALNIRFLRTHNLFKRVAMNMGIALGALGLYLAVTMLTHFNYDNFVSIVVFQFIIAGLLSTMLGYIYLLYTSQREKEKLIEQLKIESLESRYSALMNHINPHFFFNALNGISALVRKNNNEKTLDYVDKLSDIFRYTIKSDSKTLV
;
A
#
# COMPACT_ATOMS: atom_id res chain seq x y z
N CYS A 1 -2.77 -12.66 0.82
CA CYS A 1 -2.54 -12.32 2.25
C CYS A 1 -1.05 -12.13 2.61
N LEU A 2 -0.13 -13.02 2.21
CA LEU A 2 1.30 -12.93 2.57
C LEU A 2 2.03 -11.72 1.95
N VAL A 3 1.76 -11.38 0.70
CA VAL A 3 2.34 -10.20 0.02
C VAL A 3 1.81 -8.89 0.62
N MET A 4 0.58 -8.89 1.09
CA MET A 4 -0.05 -7.73 1.72
C MET A 4 0.61 -7.34 3.06
N ASN A 5 1.03 -8.33 3.87
CA ASN A 5 1.77 -8.08 5.12
C ASN A 5 3.21 -7.59 4.88
N SER A 6 3.85 -8.02 3.78
CA SER A 6 5.25 -7.65 3.49
C SER A 6 5.42 -6.17 3.10
N LEU A 7 4.44 -5.57 2.43
CA LEU A 7 4.51 -4.16 2.04
C LEU A 7 4.22 -3.19 3.21
N ASP A 8 3.45 -3.62 4.20
CA ASP A 8 3.27 -2.86 5.44
C ASP A 8 4.57 -2.78 6.26
N VAL A 9 5.46 -3.78 6.13
CA VAL A 9 6.81 -3.77 6.73
C VAL A 9 7.65 -2.62 6.20
N ILE A 10 7.52 -2.25 4.93
CA ILE A 10 8.26 -1.12 4.34
C ILE A 10 7.94 0.19 5.07
N LYS A 11 6.69 0.39 5.48
CA LYS A 11 6.27 1.58 6.24
C LYS A 11 6.70 1.52 7.71
N GLN A 12 6.52 0.35 8.33
CA GLN A 12 6.77 0.18 9.77
C GLN A 12 8.26 0.07 10.11
N LYS A 13 9.03 -0.62 9.25
CA LYS A 13 10.45 -0.92 9.49
C LYS A 13 11.29 -0.70 8.22
N PRO A 14 11.38 0.55 7.71
CA PRO A 14 12.15 0.83 6.49
C PRO A 14 13.62 0.44 6.60
N TRP A 15 14.18 0.47 7.83
CA TRP A 15 15.55 0.08 8.11
C TRP A 15 15.84 -1.40 7.83
N LEU A 16 14.86 -2.30 8.02
CA LEU A 16 15.03 -3.73 7.67
C LEU A 16 15.11 -3.92 6.16
N VAL A 17 14.24 -3.24 5.42
CA VAL A 17 14.23 -3.33 3.95
C VAL A 17 15.52 -2.75 3.38
N SER A 18 15.98 -1.61 3.90
CA SER A 18 17.26 -1.01 3.48
C SER A 18 18.44 -1.90 3.82
N LEU A 19 18.41 -2.63 4.95
CA LEU A 19 19.47 -3.58 5.33
C LEU A 19 19.54 -4.77 4.37
N VAL A 20 18.41 -5.35 4.01
CA VAL A 20 18.36 -6.45 3.03
C VAL A 20 18.87 -5.98 1.66
N CYS A 21 18.44 -4.80 1.21
CA CYS A 21 18.93 -4.21 -0.04
C CYS A 21 20.44 -3.90 0.01
N ALA A 22 20.95 -3.43 1.14
CA ALA A 22 22.38 -3.16 1.33
C ALA A 22 23.21 -4.44 1.26
N ILE A 23 22.78 -5.51 1.91
CA ILE A 23 23.43 -6.84 1.84
C ILE A 23 23.46 -7.32 0.39
N PHE A 24 22.35 -7.22 -0.34
CA PHE A 24 22.28 -7.60 -1.74
C PHE A 24 23.24 -6.80 -2.62
N LEU A 25 23.32 -5.47 -2.43
CA LEU A 25 24.24 -4.60 -3.17
C LEU A 25 25.71 -4.86 -2.85
N LEU A 26 26.00 -5.23 -1.61
CA LEU A 26 27.36 -5.52 -1.15
C LEU A 26 27.81 -6.96 -1.42
N TYR A 27 26.89 -7.82 -1.84
CA TYR A 27 27.19 -9.24 -2.06
C TYR A 27 28.42 -9.47 -2.95
N PRO A 28 28.60 -8.79 -4.10
CA PRO A 28 29.82 -8.97 -4.93
C PRO A 28 31.09 -8.64 -4.17
N ASN A 29 31.07 -7.60 -3.34
CA ASN A 29 32.25 -7.23 -2.53
C ASN A 29 32.52 -8.22 -1.39
N ILE A 30 31.46 -8.76 -0.79
CA ILE A 30 31.59 -9.80 0.26
C ILE A 30 32.15 -11.09 -0.35
N ALA A 31 31.66 -11.51 -1.52
CA ALA A 31 32.10 -12.71 -2.19
C ALA A 31 33.57 -12.66 -2.58
N TRP A 32 34.06 -11.50 -3.00
CA TRP A 32 35.46 -11.30 -3.42
C TRP A 32 36.37 -10.76 -2.32
N PHE A 33 35.85 -10.53 -1.12
CA PHE A 33 36.59 -9.92 -0.01
C PHE A 33 37.93 -10.64 0.30
N ALA A 34 37.94 -11.96 0.32
CA ALA A 34 39.13 -12.75 0.61
C ALA A 34 40.17 -12.63 -0.53
N CYS A 35 39.71 -12.54 -1.76
CA CYS A 35 40.56 -12.32 -2.94
C CYS A 35 41.15 -10.92 -2.92
N ASP A 36 40.32 -9.91 -2.71
CA ASP A 36 40.77 -8.51 -2.64
C ASP A 36 41.78 -8.30 -1.50
N MET A 37 41.55 -8.96 -0.35
CA MET A 37 42.45 -8.91 0.80
C MET A 37 43.84 -9.47 0.49
N SER A 38 43.94 -10.48 -0.39
CA SER A 38 45.23 -11.08 -0.79
C SER A 38 46.10 -10.16 -1.64
N PHE A 39 45.51 -9.17 -2.32
CA PHE A 39 46.22 -8.17 -3.13
C PHE A 39 46.69 -6.94 -2.30
N VAL A 40 46.16 -6.79 -1.09
CA VAL A 40 46.52 -5.70 -0.19
C VAL A 40 47.75 -6.08 0.65
N LYS A 41 48.70 -5.17 0.78
CA LYS A 41 49.88 -5.37 1.64
C LYS A 41 49.43 -5.56 3.11
N ALA A 42 50.13 -6.42 3.83
CA ALA A 42 49.77 -6.80 5.21
C ALA A 42 49.64 -5.60 6.17
N ASP A 43 50.47 -4.60 6.00
CA ASP A 43 50.47 -3.35 6.78
C ASP A 43 49.20 -2.49 6.58
N LYS A 44 48.44 -2.73 5.49
CA LYS A 44 47.22 -1.98 5.11
C LYS A 44 45.92 -2.78 5.30
N HIS A 45 45.99 -4.02 5.80
CA HIS A 45 44.80 -4.86 5.99
C HIS A 45 43.79 -4.22 6.93
N THR A 46 44.24 -3.62 8.01
CA THR A 46 43.33 -2.95 9.00
C THR A 46 42.57 -1.79 8.35
N ASN A 47 43.28 -0.99 7.55
CA ASN A 47 42.66 0.12 6.83
C ASN A 47 41.65 -0.39 5.78
N PHE A 48 41.96 -1.46 5.06
CA PHE A 48 41.03 -2.08 4.11
C PHE A 48 39.73 -2.54 4.75
N ILE A 49 39.82 -3.26 5.89
CA ILE A 49 38.63 -3.70 6.64
C ILE A 49 37.81 -2.49 7.12
N PHE A 50 38.49 -1.46 7.66
CA PHE A 50 37.82 -0.24 8.11
C PHE A 50 37.01 0.42 6.99
N PHE A 51 37.62 0.61 5.81
CA PHE A 51 36.92 1.22 4.68
C PHE A 51 35.83 0.35 4.09
N PHE A 52 35.98 -0.96 4.12
CA PHE A 52 34.92 -1.89 3.75
C PHE A 52 33.69 -1.73 4.66
N CYS A 53 33.90 -1.72 5.98
CA CYS A 53 32.84 -1.50 6.96
C CYS A 53 32.21 -0.11 6.82
N PHE A 54 33.04 0.92 6.62
CA PHE A 54 32.57 2.30 6.39
C PHE A 54 31.67 2.37 5.15
N ARG A 55 32.07 1.77 4.02
CA ARG A 55 31.28 1.70 2.79
C ARG A 55 29.97 0.97 3.00
N ALA A 56 29.99 -0.16 3.70
CA ALA A 56 28.78 -0.94 3.99
C ALA A 56 27.77 -0.12 4.80
N LEU A 57 28.25 0.55 5.85
CA LEU A 57 27.41 1.43 6.67
C LEU A 57 26.89 2.62 5.89
N TYR A 58 27.72 3.23 5.05
CA TYR A 58 27.36 4.39 4.23
C TYR A 58 26.25 4.04 3.23
N ILE A 59 26.37 2.92 2.50
CA ILE A 59 25.34 2.44 1.56
C ILE A 59 24.03 2.10 2.29
N TRP A 60 24.11 1.48 3.46
CA TRP A 60 22.92 1.18 4.26
C TRP A 60 22.19 2.44 4.72
N VAL A 61 22.92 3.44 5.23
CA VAL A 61 22.36 4.72 5.67
C VAL A 61 21.75 5.46 4.46
N LEU A 62 22.43 5.47 3.33
CA LEU A 62 21.92 6.09 2.09
C LEU A 62 20.61 5.43 1.64
N LEU A 63 20.56 4.10 1.57
CA LEU A 63 19.34 3.37 1.21
C LEU A 63 18.19 3.66 2.19
N ASN A 64 18.47 3.68 3.49
CA ASN A 64 17.49 4.03 4.50
C ASN A 64 16.93 5.43 4.28
N LEU A 65 17.80 6.40 4.03
CA LEU A 65 17.42 7.78 3.74
C LEU A 65 16.57 7.86 2.46
N LEU A 66 17.02 7.24 1.36
CA LEU A 66 16.31 7.25 0.08
C LEU A 66 14.93 6.60 0.19
N ILE A 67 14.81 5.46 0.84
CA ILE A 67 13.52 4.76 1.05
C ILE A 67 12.61 5.63 1.93
N ALA A 68 13.12 6.19 3.03
CA ALA A 68 12.34 7.05 3.92
C ALA A 68 11.84 8.31 3.20
N LEU A 69 12.68 8.96 2.39
CA LEU A 69 12.29 10.11 1.58
C LEU A 69 11.22 9.75 0.55
N ASN A 70 11.35 8.60 -0.12
CA ASN A 70 10.36 8.12 -1.07
C ASN A 70 8.99 7.89 -0.44
N ILE A 71 8.95 7.32 0.77
CA ILE A 71 7.70 7.04 1.47
C ILE A 71 7.04 8.33 1.98
N ARG A 72 7.83 9.27 2.54
CA ARG A 72 7.32 10.45 3.25
C ARG A 72 7.04 11.64 2.33
N PHE A 73 7.92 11.92 1.39
CA PHE A 73 7.92 13.17 0.61
C PHE A 73 7.56 12.99 -0.86
N LEU A 74 7.91 11.86 -1.49
CA LEU A 74 7.70 11.65 -2.91
C LEU A 74 6.33 11.00 -3.19
N ARG A 75 5.23 11.74 -2.98
CA ARG A 75 3.88 11.32 -3.38
C ARG A 75 3.56 11.55 -4.87
N THR A 76 4.55 11.92 -5.67
CA THR A 76 4.32 12.19 -7.09
C THR A 76 4.21 10.91 -7.91
N HIS A 77 3.19 10.82 -8.75
CA HIS A 77 2.99 9.72 -9.72
C HIS A 77 3.93 9.82 -10.93
N ASN A 78 4.62 10.95 -11.11
CA ASN A 78 5.56 11.12 -12.23
C ASN A 78 6.86 10.37 -11.95
N LEU A 79 7.03 9.21 -12.61
CA LEU A 79 8.21 8.36 -12.50
C LEU A 79 9.50 9.09 -12.84
N PHE A 80 9.51 9.89 -13.90
CA PHE A 80 10.72 10.60 -14.34
C PHE A 80 11.24 11.57 -13.27
N LYS A 81 10.35 12.36 -12.68
CA LYS A 81 10.71 13.28 -11.60
C LYS A 81 11.25 12.54 -10.37
N ARG A 82 10.65 11.39 -10.05
CA ARG A 82 11.08 10.54 -8.92
C ARG A 82 12.46 9.94 -9.15
N VAL A 83 12.70 9.40 -10.35
CA VAL A 83 14.02 8.87 -10.75
C VAL A 83 15.07 9.99 -10.69
N ALA A 84 14.78 11.15 -11.29
CA ALA A 84 15.72 12.28 -11.31
C ALA A 84 16.10 12.74 -9.89
N MET A 85 15.15 12.85 -8.97
CA MET A 85 15.43 13.24 -7.59
C MET A 85 16.29 12.19 -6.86
N ASN A 86 15.93 10.91 -6.96
CA ASN A 86 16.68 9.84 -6.30
C ASN A 86 18.08 9.69 -6.86
N MET A 87 18.23 9.79 -8.18
CA MET A 87 19.54 9.77 -8.83
C MET A 87 20.36 11.00 -8.45
N GLY A 88 19.76 12.19 -8.35
CA GLY A 88 20.45 13.37 -7.88
C GLY A 88 21.01 13.21 -6.46
N ILE A 89 20.21 12.63 -5.54
CA ILE A 89 20.65 12.36 -4.17
C ILE A 89 21.76 11.28 -4.16
N ALA A 90 21.59 10.20 -4.94
CA ALA A 90 22.58 9.13 -5.01
C ALA A 90 23.92 9.62 -5.59
N LEU A 91 23.90 10.46 -6.64
CA LEU A 91 25.10 11.07 -7.22
C LEU A 91 25.76 12.08 -6.26
N GLY A 92 24.97 12.86 -5.53
CA GLY A 92 25.50 13.75 -4.48
C GLY A 92 26.18 12.95 -3.36
N ALA A 93 25.56 11.85 -2.92
CA ALA A 93 26.15 10.95 -1.94
C ALA A 93 27.44 10.27 -2.46
N LEU A 94 27.48 9.87 -3.76
CA LEU A 94 28.68 9.35 -4.40
C LEU A 94 29.82 10.41 -4.38
N GLY A 95 29.51 11.67 -4.76
CA GLY A 95 30.48 12.75 -4.72
C GLY A 95 31.06 12.96 -3.32
N LEU A 96 30.22 12.95 -2.29
CA LEU A 96 30.65 13.06 -0.90
C LEU A 96 31.52 11.86 -0.46
N TYR A 97 31.11 10.64 -0.85
CA TYR A 97 31.92 9.45 -0.58
C TYR A 97 33.31 9.52 -1.22
N LEU A 98 33.39 9.92 -2.51
CA LEU A 98 34.65 10.08 -3.22
C LEU A 98 35.51 11.18 -2.59
N ALA A 99 34.92 12.29 -2.17
CA ALA A 99 35.66 13.35 -1.47
C ALA A 99 36.30 12.86 -0.16
N VAL A 100 35.54 12.09 0.64
CA VAL A 100 36.08 11.49 1.88
C VAL A 100 37.21 10.51 1.59
N THR A 101 37.09 9.66 0.57
CA THR A 101 38.15 8.69 0.21
C THR A 101 39.39 9.39 -0.32
N MET A 102 39.26 10.49 -1.06
CA MET A 102 40.40 11.29 -1.51
C MET A 102 41.15 12.01 -0.35
N LEU A 103 40.39 12.57 0.60
CA LEU A 103 40.98 13.24 1.77
C LEU A 103 41.75 12.27 2.69
N THR A 104 41.34 11.02 2.73
CA THR A 104 42.00 9.98 3.54
C THR A 104 43.16 9.30 2.81
N HIS A 105 43.51 9.73 1.59
CA HIS A 105 44.54 9.14 0.74
C HIS A 105 44.39 7.64 0.50
N PHE A 106 43.16 7.14 0.61
CA PHE A 106 42.84 5.73 0.47
C PHE A 106 42.42 5.45 -0.99
N ASN A 107 43.38 5.48 -1.91
CA ASN A 107 43.17 5.21 -3.31
C ASN A 107 43.38 3.70 -3.61
N TYR A 108 42.26 2.98 -3.77
CA TYR A 108 42.22 1.69 -4.49
C TYR A 108 41.62 1.97 -5.87
N ASP A 109 42.43 2.29 -6.84
CA ASP A 109 42.03 2.65 -8.21
C ASP A 109 41.19 1.61 -8.92
N ASN A 110 41.27 0.33 -8.50
CA ASN A 110 40.56 -0.80 -9.11
C ASN A 110 39.10 -0.95 -8.72
N PHE A 111 38.61 -0.19 -7.71
CA PHE A 111 37.25 -0.38 -7.16
C PHE A 111 36.25 0.74 -7.47
N VAL A 112 36.70 1.82 -8.11
CA VAL A 112 35.84 3.00 -8.38
C VAL A 112 34.62 2.62 -9.22
N SER A 113 34.77 1.79 -10.24
CA SER A 113 33.67 1.36 -11.13
C SER A 113 32.59 0.57 -10.38
N ILE A 114 32.97 -0.32 -9.45
CA ILE A 114 32.04 -1.10 -8.66
C ILE A 114 31.27 -0.18 -7.69
N VAL A 115 31.96 0.79 -7.10
CA VAL A 115 31.35 1.78 -6.20
C VAL A 115 30.31 2.61 -6.95
N VAL A 116 30.67 3.19 -8.10
CA VAL A 116 29.74 3.97 -8.95
C VAL A 116 28.51 3.14 -9.30
N PHE A 117 28.71 1.91 -9.73
CA PHE A 117 27.62 0.98 -10.06
C PHE A 117 26.69 0.74 -8.86
N GLN A 118 27.23 0.57 -7.65
CA GLN A 118 26.42 0.36 -6.43
C GLN A 118 25.54 1.57 -6.11
N PHE A 119 26.05 2.80 -6.26
CA PHE A 119 25.26 4.01 -6.02
C PHE A 119 24.15 4.20 -7.04
N ILE A 120 24.41 3.89 -8.33
CA ILE A 120 23.38 3.93 -9.38
C ILE A 120 22.28 2.92 -9.08
N ILE A 121 22.64 1.68 -8.75
CA ILE A 121 21.65 0.65 -8.41
C ILE A 121 20.90 1.00 -7.13
N ALA A 122 21.54 1.58 -6.11
CA ALA A 122 20.85 2.03 -4.89
C ALA A 122 19.77 3.07 -5.22
N GLY A 123 20.05 4.02 -6.10
CA GLY A 123 19.08 5.00 -6.59
C GLY A 123 17.91 4.36 -7.34
N LEU A 124 18.19 3.40 -8.22
CA LEU A 124 17.15 2.68 -8.97
C LEU A 124 16.29 1.81 -8.07
N LEU A 125 16.91 1.01 -7.19
CA LEU A 125 16.18 0.14 -6.25
C LEU A 125 15.27 0.94 -5.32
N SER A 126 15.78 2.04 -4.76
CA SER A 126 14.97 2.90 -3.88
C SER A 126 13.79 3.53 -4.63
N THR A 127 13.98 3.88 -5.91
CA THR A 127 12.92 4.41 -6.76
C THR A 127 11.85 3.35 -7.02
N MET A 128 12.25 2.13 -7.40
CA MET A 128 11.32 1.02 -7.64
C MET A 128 10.51 0.68 -6.38
N LEU A 129 11.17 0.51 -5.25
CA LEU A 129 10.51 0.20 -3.98
C LEU A 129 9.51 1.30 -3.58
N GLY A 130 9.92 2.56 -3.69
CA GLY A 130 9.06 3.69 -3.41
C GLY A 130 7.88 3.81 -4.36
N TYR A 131 8.05 3.47 -5.64
CA TYR A 131 6.95 3.49 -6.62
C TYR A 131 5.97 2.34 -6.41
N ILE A 132 6.47 1.13 -6.16
CA ILE A 132 5.63 -0.04 -5.81
C ILE A 132 4.80 0.28 -4.56
N TYR A 133 5.43 0.87 -3.54
CA TYR A 133 4.72 1.28 -2.32
C TYR A 133 3.62 2.33 -2.60
N LEU A 134 3.89 3.32 -3.47
CA LEU A 134 2.91 4.32 -3.87
C LEU A 134 1.71 3.68 -4.59
N LEU A 135 1.97 2.79 -5.56
CA LEU A 135 0.91 2.08 -6.28
C LEU A 135 0.05 1.24 -5.34
N TYR A 136 0.68 0.52 -4.44
CA TYR A 136 -0.01 -0.31 -3.45
C TYR A 136 -0.93 0.53 -2.54
N THR A 137 -0.43 1.65 -2.01
CA THR A 137 -1.25 2.54 -1.16
C THR A 137 -2.41 3.15 -1.94
N SER A 138 -2.18 3.57 -3.18
CA SER A 138 -3.21 4.11 -4.06
C SER A 138 -4.29 3.07 -4.40
N GLN A 139 -3.90 1.82 -4.66
CA GLN A 139 -4.86 0.74 -4.86
C GLN A 139 -5.71 0.46 -3.62
N ARG A 140 -5.09 0.40 -2.44
CA ARG A 140 -5.82 0.22 -1.18
C ARG A 140 -6.82 1.33 -0.89
N GLU A 141 -6.46 2.58 -1.19
CA GLU A 141 -7.38 3.70 -1.03
C GLU A 141 -8.59 3.57 -1.98
N LYS A 142 -8.35 3.15 -3.22
CA LYS A 142 -9.42 2.90 -4.20
C LYS A 142 -10.32 1.72 -3.79
N GLU A 143 -9.75 0.63 -3.30
CA GLU A 143 -10.52 -0.54 -2.81
C GLU A 143 -11.44 -0.15 -1.66
N LYS A 144 -10.95 0.63 -0.69
CA LYS A 144 -11.78 1.14 0.41
C LYS A 144 -12.91 2.04 -0.07
N LEU A 145 -12.62 2.93 -1.04
CA LEU A 145 -13.65 3.79 -1.62
C LEU A 145 -14.72 2.97 -2.34
N ILE A 146 -14.32 1.97 -3.11
CA ILE A 146 -15.27 1.07 -3.81
C ILE A 146 -16.14 0.32 -2.79
N GLU A 147 -15.57 -0.14 -1.69
CA GLU A 147 -16.31 -0.81 -0.62
C GLU A 147 -17.32 0.12 0.04
N GLN A 148 -16.92 1.35 0.35
CA GLN A 148 -17.84 2.38 0.87
C GLN A 148 -18.99 2.68 -0.07
N LEU A 149 -18.70 2.90 -1.37
CA LEU A 149 -19.73 3.16 -2.38
C LEU A 149 -20.69 1.98 -2.55
N LYS A 150 -20.21 0.73 -2.40
CA LYS A 150 -21.07 -0.46 -2.40
C LYS A 150 -22.02 -0.47 -1.20
N ILE A 151 -21.53 -0.14 -0.01
CA ILE A 151 -22.36 -0.06 1.20
C ILE A 151 -23.42 1.02 1.03
N GLU A 152 -23.04 2.24 0.62
CA GLU A 152 -23.97 3.34 0.36
C GLU A 152 -25.03 2.97 -0.69
N SER A 153 -24.63 2.28 -1.78
CA SER A 153 -25.56 1.80 -2.80
C SER A 153 -26.56 0.77 -2.24
N LEU A 154 -26.08 -0.16 -1.38
CA LEU A 154 -26.95 -1.14 -0.75
C LEU A 154 -27.92 -0.48 0.23
N GLU A 155 -27.46 0.48 1.04
CA GLU A 155 -28.29 1.24 1.97
C GLU A 155 -29.36 2.05 1.23
N SER A 156 -28.97 2.69 0.12
CA SER A 156 -29.91 3.42 -0.74
C SER A 156 -30.99 2.51 -1.32
N ARG A 157 -30.59 1.33 -1.85
CA ARG A 157 -31.53 0.32 -2.37
C ARG A 157 -32.42 -0.23 -1.27
N TYR A 158 -31.87 -0.50 -0.09
CA TYR A 158 -32.63 -0.95 1.07
C TYR A 158 -33.66 0.10 1.51
N SER A 159 -33.25 1.36 1.60
CA SER A 159 -34.15 2.47 1.95
C SER A 159 -35.25 2.66 0.91
N ALA A 160 -34.92 2.54 -0.39
CA ALA A 160 -35.93 2.57 -1.45
C ALA A 160 -36.92 1.42 -1.29
N LEU A 161 -36.43 0.19 -1.04
CA LEU A 161 -37.29 -0.99 -0.82
C LEU A 161 -38.20 -0.81 0.40
N MET A 162 -37.67 -0.29 1.52
CA MET A 162 -38.44 -0.03 2.73
C MET A 162 -39.49 1.07 2.55
N ASN A 163 -39.20 2.08 1.72
CA ASN A 163 -40.15 3.15 1.40
C ASN A 163 -41.32 2.67 0.52
N HIS A 164 -41.13 1.61 -0.28
CA HIS A 164 -42.23 0.98 -1.03
C HIS A 164 -43.23 0.26 -0.12
N ILE A 165 -42.79 -0.23 1.05
CA ILE A 165 -43.68 -0.72 2.09
C ILE A 165 -44.13 0.50 2.91
N ASN A 166 -45.15 1.22 2.43
CA ASN A 166 -45.67 2.39 3.13
C ASN A 166 -46.05 2.01 4.59
N PRO A 167 -45.22 2.43 5.60
CA PRO A 167 -45.45 1.99 7.00
C PRO A 167 -46.81 2.46 7.54
N HIS A 168 -47.26 3.62 7.06
CA HIS A 168 -48.55 4.18 7.42
C HIS A 168 -49.72 3.33 6.91
N PHE A 169 -49.61 2.81 5.69
CA PHE A 169 -50.59 1.87 5.15
C PHE A 169 -50.64 0.56 5.99
N PHE A 170 -49.48 0.05 6.36
CA PHE A 170 -49.40 -1.18 7.20
C PHE A 170 -50.03 -0.95 8.57
N PHE A 171 -49.72 0.14 9.27
CA PHE A 171 -50.33 0.46 10.56
C PHE A 171 -51.85 0.68 10.44
N ASN A 172 -52.30 1.35 9.39
CA ASN A 172 -53.73 1.56 9.15
C ASN A 172 -54.47 0.25 8.88
N ALA A 173 -53.86 -0.66 8.12
CA ALA A 173 -54.43 -1.99 7.86
C ALA A 173 -54.53 -2.81 9.16
N LEU A 174 -53.48 -2.81 10.00
CA LEU A 174 -53.52 -3.47 11.31
C LEU A 174 -54.60 -2.90 12.26
N ASN A 175 -54.73 -1.57 12.26
CA ASN A 175 -55.79 -0.91 13.04
C ASN A 175 -57.19 -1.29 12.53
N GLY A 176 -57.36 -1.40 11.21
CA GLY A 176 -58.60 -1.91 10.60
C GLY A 176 -58.97 -3.32 11.05
N ILE A 177 -57.98 -4.22 10.99
CA ILE A 177 -58.16 -5.62 11.49
C ILE A 177 -58.53 -5.60 12.97
N SER A 178 -57.83 -4.85 13.81
CA SER A 178 -58.08 -4.75 15.25
C SER A 178 -59.51 -4.25 15.54
N ALA A 179 -59.98 -3.28 14.79
CA ALA A 179 -61.32 -2.72 14.93
C ALA A 179 -62.42 -3.76 14.53
N LEU A 180 -62.20 -4.56 13.50
CA LEU A 180 -63.10 -5.61 13.05
C LEU A 180 -63.15 -6.78 14.06
N VAL A 181 -62.00 -7.17 14.61
CA VAL A 181 -61.91 -8.21 15.65
C VAL A 181 -62.66 -7.77 16.92
N ARG A 182 -62.51 -6.53 17.35
CA ARG A 182 -63.25 -5.99 18.51
C ARG A 182 -64.74 -5.97 18.32
N LYS A 183 -65.24 -5.90 17.08
CA LYS A 183 -66.67 -5.96 16.74
C LYS A 183 -67.20 -7.40 16.60
N ASN A 184 -66.39 -8.42 16.85
CA ASN A 184 -66.71 -9.84 16.71
C ASN A 184 -67.28 -10.23 15.31
N ASN A 185 -66.86 -9.53 14.25
CA ASN A 185 -67.33 -9.76 12.91
C ASN A 185 -66.31 -10.59 12.13
N ASN A 186 -66.28 -11.89 12.39
CA ASN A 186 -65.30 -12.80 11.85
C ASN A 186 -65.28 -12.88 10.33
N GLU A 187 -66.47 -12.85 9.69
CA GLU A 187 -66.57 -12.94 8.23
C GLU A 187 -65.97 -11.73 7.55
N LYS A 188 -66.25 -10.50 8.02
CA LYS A 188 -65.62 -9.27 7.47
C LYS A 188 -64.16 -9.17 7.81
N THR A 189 -63.71 -9.77 8.91
CA THR A 189 -62.30 -9.78 9.26
C THR A 189 -61.52 -10.66 8.30
N LEU A 190 -62.03 -11.82 7.95
CA LEU A 190 -61.42 -12.74 6.97
C LEU A 190 -61.36 -12.08 5.56
N ASP A 191 -62.49 -11.53 5.09
CA ASP A 191 -62.52 -10.83 3.79
C ASP A 191 -61.52 -9.67 3.70
N TYR A 192 -61.39 -8.92 4.80
CA TYR A 192 -60.39 -7.81 4.87
C TYR A 192 -58.96 -8.31 4.85
N VAL A 193 -58.64 -9.40 5.55
CA VAL A 193 -57.30 -10.02 5.58
C VAL A 193 -56.95 -10.59 4.21
N ASP A 194 -57.90 -11.25 3.52
CA ASP A 194 -57.68 -11.79 2.18
C ASP A 194 -57.39 -10.68 1.15
N LYS A 195 -58.19 -9.61 1.14
CA LYS A 195 -57.95 -8.44 0.29
C LYS A 195 -56.63 -7.76 0.57
N LEU A 196 -56.23 -7.64 1.84
CA LEU A 196 -54.96 -7.07 2.23
C LEU A 196 -53.79 -7.94 1.75
N SER A 197 -53.91 -9.25 1.85
CA SER A 197 -52.94 -10.24 1.37
C SER A 197 -52.72 -10.12 -0.15
N ASP A 198 -53.81 -9.94 -0.90
CA ASP A 198 -53.73 -9.75 -2.36
C ASP A 198 -53.04 -8.42 -2.75
N ILE A 199 -53.30 -7.35 -2.01
CA ILE A 199 -52.58 -6.06 -2.21
C ILE A 199 -51.08 -6.22 -1.96
N PHE A 200 -50.69 -6.85 -0.85
CA PHE A 200 -49.29 -7.12 -0.54
C PHE A 200 -48.61 -7.98 -1.61
N ARG A 201 -49.27 -9.05 -2.06
CA ARG A 201 -48.76 -9.94 -3.10
C ARG A 201 -48.57 -9.17 -4.43
N TYR A 202 -49.51 -8.29 -4.80
CA TYR A 202 -49.39 -7.46 -5.98
C TYR A 202 -48.24 -6.48 -5.86
N THR A 203 -48.10 -5.77 -4.73
CA THR A 203 -47.05 -4.80 -4.49
C THR A 203 -45.65 -5.42 -4.58
N ILE A 204 -45.44 -6.57 -3.91
CA ILE A 204 -44.15 -7.30 -3.93
C ILE A 204 -43.83 -7.81 -5.34
N LYS A 205 -44.85 -8.28 -6.10
CA LYS A 205 -44.63 -8.82 -7.44
C LYS A 205 -44.39 -7.75 -8.50
N SER A 206 -44.92 -6.53 -8.35
CA SER A 206 -44.72 -5.44 -9.28
C SER A 206 -43.27 -4.90 -9.20
N ASP A 207 -42.70 -4.87 -7.98
CA ASP A 207 -41.32 -4.40 -7.77
C ASP A 207 -40.27 -5.36 -8.34
N SER A 208 -40.55 -6.66 -8.36
CA SER A 208 -39.62 -7.63 -8.96
C SER A 208 -39.45 -7.50 -10.47
N LYS A 209 -40.37 -6.81 -11.16
CA LYS A 209 -40.31 -6.56 -12.62
C LYS A 209 -39.59 -5.26 -13.01
N THR A 210 -39.41 -4.33 -12.10
CA THR A 210 -38.74 -3.05 -12.33
C THR A 210 -37.24 -3.09 -12.04
N LEU A 211 -36.71 -4.22 -11.53
CA LEU A 211 -35.30 -4.40 -11.16
C LEU A 211 -34.49 -5.25 -12.19
N VAL A 212 -34.99 -5.38 -13.43
CA VAL A 212 -34.24 -6.04 -14.53
C VAL A 212 -33.72 -5.01 -15.51
#